data_774bf09d8882e80be944504e05f1ef05
#
_entry.id   774bf09d8882e80be944504e05f1ef05
#
_cell.length_a   1.000
_cell.length_b   1.000
_cell.length_c   1.000
_cell.angle_alpha   90.00
_cell.angle_beta   90.00
_cell.angle_gamma   90.00
#
_symmetry.space_group_name_H-M   'P 1'
#
loop_
_entity.id
_entity.type
_entity.pdbx_description
1 polymer ?
#
loop_
_entity_poly.entity_id
_entity_poly.type
_entity_poly.pdbx_seq_one_letter_code
_entity_poly.pdbx_strand_id
1 'polypeptide(L)'
;MWLYTTGSDALTPIVLYDYQPSCKGSCAQNFPEGFRGLVQCDGYQGYNKLGKAVNYAQNHHDTLMNYLLDGRCEISNNRAERKAKSYAIGRKAFLFHTSETGAGASAVMYSIVETAKANNLNIFQYLYTVLLYMPDYMNSSAGIEQLMPWSEFIKEQCSGLIDVESNVPEKRIPLPHR
;
A
#
# COMPACT_ATOMS: atom_id res chain seq x y z
N MET A 1 -4.86 -3.86 -11.43
CA MET A 1 -4.12 -3.50 -10.20
C MET A 1 -4.78 -2.28 -9.60
N TRP A 2 -5.28 -2.40 -8.40
CA TRP A 2 -5.81 -1.31 -7.58
C TRP A 2 -4.77 -0.87 -6.57
N LEU A 3 -4.78 0.38 -6.17
CA LEU A 3 -3.87 0.94 -5.18
C LEU A 3 -4.68 1.65 -4.10
N TYR A 4 -4.41 1.27 -2.86
CA TYR A 4 -4.99 1.90 -1.67
C TYR A 4 -3.86 2.48 -0.82
N THR A 5 -4.06 3.66 -0.29
CA THR A 5 -3.09 4.30 0.61
C THR A 5 -3.82 5.06 1.71
N THR A 6 -3.27 5.04 2.89
CA THR A 6 -3.75 5.86 4.01
C THR A 6 -3.53 7.34 3.73
N GLY A 7 -4.32 8.20 4.37
CA GLY A 7 -4.17 9.66 4.33
C GLY A 7 -2.83 10.16 4.88
N SER A 8 -2.55 11.44 4.71
CA SER A 8 -1.31 12.08 5.20
C SER A 8 -1.25 12.16 6.72
N ASP A 9 -2.39 12.12 7.37
CA ASP A 9 -2.59 12.20 8.80
C ASP A 9 -2.53 10.82 9.51
N ALA A 10 -2.32 9.74 8.76
CA ALA A 10 -2.29 8.41 9.34
C ALA A 10 -1.06 8.20 10.22
N LEU A 11 -1.28 7.78 11.46
CA LEU A 11 -0.21 7.37 12.39
C LEU A 11 0.56 6.16 11.88
N THR A 12 -0.12 5.31 11.13
CA THR A 12 0.45 4.10 10.52
C THR A 12 0.26 4.17 9.00
N PRO A 13 1.28 4.65 8.26
CA PRO A 13 1.22 4.70 6.82
C PRO A 13 1.16 3.30 6.20
N ILE A 14 0.15 3.05 5.38
CA ILE A 14 -0.06 1.78 4.67
C ILE A 14 -0.21 2.05 3.19
N VAL A 15 0.41 1.21 2.36
CA VAL A 15 0.27 1.20 0.91
C VAL A 15 -0.04 -0.23 0.47
N LEU A 16 -1.19 -0.44 -0.15
CA LEU A 16 -1.64 -1.74 -0.61
C LEU A 16 -1.84 -1.74 -2.12
N TYR A 17 -1.28 -2.74 -2.77
CA TYR A 17 -1.56 -3.06 -4.16
C TYR A 17 -2.44 -4.30 -4.21
N ASP A 18 -3.56 -4.21 -4.89
CA ASP A 18 -4.50 -5.32 -5.06
C ASP A 18 -4.61 -5.69 -6.54
N TYR A 19 -4.27 -6.93 -6.86
CA TYR A 19 -4.46 -7.45 -8.21
C TYR A 19 -5.86 -8.01 -8.37
N GLN A 20 -6.57 -7.48 -9.35
CA GLN A 20 -7.86 -7.99 -9.77
C GLN A 20 -7.81 -8.28 -11.27
N PRO A 21 -8.36 -9.40 -11.74
CA PRO A 21 -8.34 -9.78 -13.17
C PRO A 21 -9.19 -8.84 -14.02
N SER A 22 -10.03 -8.00 -13.41
CA SER A 22 -10.86 -7.02 -14.10
C SER A 22 -10.78 -5.64 -13.44
N CYS A 23 -11.03 -4.60 -14.23
CA CYS A 23 -11.13 -3.21 -13.74
C CYS A 23 -12.59 -2.80 -13.47
N LYS A 24 -13.48 -3.74 -13.19
CA LYS A 24 -14.88 -3.43 -12.86
C LYS A 24 -14.95 -2.69 -11.53
N GLY A 25 -15.80 -1.67 -11.45
CA GLY A 25 -15.99 -0.86 -10.23
C GLY A 25 -16.38 -1.69 -8.98
N SER A 26 -17.02 -2.86 -9.15
CA SER A 26 -17.35 -3.77 -8.06
C SER A 26 -16.11 -4.27 -7.29
N CYS A 27 -14.95 -4.39 -7.95
CA CYS A 27 -13.71 -4.79 -7.28
C CYS A 27 -13.26 -3.74 -6.27
N ALA A 28 -13.40 -2.46 -6.61
CA ALA A 28 -13.07 -1.36 -5.71
C ALA A 28 -14.09 -1.16 -4.59
N GLN A 29 -15.34 -1.59 -4.78
CA GLN A 29 -16.39 -1.48 -3.77
C GLN A 29 -16.25 -2.52 -2.66
N ASN A 30 -15.81 -3.72 -2.98
CA ASN A 30 -15.71 -4.81 -2.02
C ASN A 30 -14.54 -4.64 -1.05
N PHE A 31 -13.46 -4.00 -1.48
CA PHE A 31 -12.27 -3.84 -0.64
C PHE A 31 -12.51 -3.02 0.64
N PRO A 32 -13.19 -1.85 0.59
CA PRO A 32 -13.47 -1.05 1.77
C PRO A 32 -14.72 -1.50 2.54
N GLU A 33 -15.24 -2.71 2.30
CA GLU A 33 -16.41 -3.20 3.03
C GLU A 33 -16.15 -3.23 4.54
N GLY A 34 -17.01 -2.55 5.31
CA GLY A 34 -16.82 -2.38 6.75
C GLY A 34 -15.93 -1.21 7.16
N PHE A 35 -15.26 -0.53 6.22
CA PHE A 35 -14.49 0.67 6.53
C PHE A 35 -15.41 1.83 6.97
N ARG A 36 -14.99 2.53 8.02
CA ARG A 36 -15.66 3.74 8.49
C ARG A 36 -14.69 4.91 8.40
N GLY A 37 -14.95 5.84 7.50
CA GLY A 37 -14.09 7.01 7.27
C GLY A 37 -14.30 7.59 5.88
N LEU A 38 -13.45 8.54 5.50
CA LEU A 38 -13.46 9.16 4.19
C LEU A 38 -12.59 8.34 3.23
N VAL A 39 -13.14 8.01 2.07
CA VAL A 39 -12.41 7.37 0.97
C VAL A 39 -12.30 8.37 -0.17
N GLN A 40 -11.08 8.73 -0.51
CA GLN A 40 -10.79 9.54 -1.69
C GLN A 40 -10.38 8.63 -2.84
N CYS A 41 -11.04 8.74 -3.97
CA CYS A 41 -10.66 8.03 -5.19
C CYS A 41 -10.44 9.00 -6.35
N ASP A 42 -9.62 8.62 -7.32
CA ASP A 42 -9.53 9.34 -8.58
C ASP A 42 -10.80 9.08 -9.41
N GLY A 43 -11.21 10.10 -10.15
CA GLY A 43 -12.36 10.01 -11.03
C GLY A 43 -12.06 9.25 -12.33
N TYR A 44 -11.48 8.04 -12.24
CA TYR A 44 -11.18 7.23 -13.41
C TYR A 44 -12.45 6.80 -14.15
N GLN A 45 -12.94 7.67 -14.99
CA GLN A 45 -13.82 7.32 -16.11
C GLN A 45 -13.49 8.23 -17.29
N GLY A 46 -12.66 7.72 -18.16
CA GLY A 46 -12.47 8.17 -19.55
C GLY A 46 -12.82 9.64 -19.84
N TYR A 47 -11.93 10.57 -19.54
CA TYR A 47 -12.03 11.99 -19.96
C TYR A 47 -12.05 12.17 -21.47
N ASN A 48 -12.87 11.40 -22.16
CA ASN A 48 -12.80 11.37 -23.63
C ASN A 48 -13.54 12.50 -24.35
N LYS A 49 -14.25 13.37 -23.66
CA LYS A 49 -14.84 14.59 -24.30
C LYS A 49 -15.17 15.64 -23.22
N LEU A 50 -14.85 16.88 -23.50
CA LEU A 50 -15.08 18.05 -22.62
C LEU A 50 -16.53 18.14 -22.08
N GLY A 51 -17.53 17.80 -22.90
CA GLY A 51 -18.93 17.75 -22.49
C GLY A 51 -19.26 16.69 -21.44
N LYS A 52 -18.50 15.58 -21.40
CA LYS A 52 -18.67 14.53 -20.38
C LYS A 52 -18.09 14.95 -19.02
N ALA A 53 -17.03 15.76 -19.01
CA ALA A 53 -16.44 16.25 -17.78
C ALA A 53 -17.37 17.21 -17.04
N VAL A 54 -18.08 18.08 -17.76
CA VAL A 54 -19.06 18.99 -17.16
C VAL A 54 -20.26 18.20 -16.61
N ASN A 55 -20.80 17.26 -17.37
CA ASN A 55 -21.88 16.40 -16.92
C ASN A 55 -21.46 15.52 -15.74
N TYR A 56 -20.22 15.02 -15.73
CA TYR A 56 -19.66 14.29 -14.60
C TYR A 56 -19.61 15.18 -13.34
N ALA A 57 -19.07 16.38 -13.44
CA ALA A 57 -19.00 17.32 -12.33
C ALA A 57 -20.40 17.70 -11.80
N GLN A 58 -21.39 17.92 -12.67
CA GLN A 58 -22.76 18.20 -12.27
C GLN A 58 -23.45 17.01 -11.60
N ASN A 59 -23.28 15.80 -12.14
CA ASN A 59 -23.89 14.59 -11.59
C ASN A 59 -23.24 14.12 -10.28
N HIS A 60 -21.99 14.54 -10.01
CA HIS A 60 -21.24 14.20 -8.81
C HIS A 60 -20.97 15.39 -7.91
N HIS A 61 -21.68 16.51 -8.11
CA HIS A 61 -21.48 17.75 -7.34
C HIS A 61 -21.44 17.48 -5.83
N ASP A 62 -22.43 16.79 -5.29
CA ASP A 62 -22.55 16.55 -3.86
C ASP A 62 -21.39 15.67 -3.34
N THR A 63 -20.96 14.70 -4.16
CA THR A 63 -19.82 13.84 -3.82
C THR A 63 -18.50 14.60 -3.90
N LEU A 64 -18.33 15.47 -4.89
CA LEU A 64 -17.15 16.32 -5.04
C LEU A 64 -17.03 17.34 -3.91
N MET A 65 -18.16 17.78 -3.34
CA MET A 65 -18.16 18.71 -2.21
C MET A 65 -17.80 18.05 -0.87
N ASN A 66 -17.77 16.71 -0.80
CA ASN A 66 -17.45 15.98 0.43
C ASN A 66 -16.04 16.29 0.98
N TYR A 67 -15.09 16.72 0.13
CA TYR A 67 -13.76 17.12 0.61
C TYR A 67 -13.79 18.35 1.53
N LEU A 68 -14.87 19.15 1.47
CA LEU A 68 -15.08 20.30 2.36
C LEU A 68 -15.52 19.88 3.76
N LEU A 69 -15.98 18.64 3.93
CA LEU A 69 -16.45 18.13 5.22
C LEU A 69 -15.30 17.83 6.17
N ASP A 70 -14.11 17.57 5.62
CA ASP A 70 -12.93 17.27 6.43
C ASP A 70 -11.69 17.90 5.79
N GLY A 71 -11.10 18.89 6.47
CA GLY A 71 -9.91 19.61 6.00
C GLY A 71 -8.64 18.74 5.87
N ARG A 72 -8.66 17.47 6.29
CA ARG A 72 -7.58 16.50 6.09
C ARG A 72 -7.62 15.87 4.70
N CYS A 73 -8.73 16.01 3.98
CA CYS A 73 -8.83 15.51 2.61
C CYS A 73 -7.96 16.33 1.67
N GLU A 74 -7.01 15.70 1.03
CA GLU A 74 -6.18 16.34 0.00
C GLU A 74 -7.00 16.48 -1.28
N ILE A 75 -7.01 17.68 -1.90
CA ILE A 75 -7.67 17.91 -3.19
C ILE A 75 -6.95 17.13 -4.31
N SER A 76 -5.66 16.86 -4.13
CA SER A 76 -4.81 16.26 -5.13
C SER A 76 -4.62 14.76 -4.90
N ASN A 77 -4.71 13.97 -5.97
CA ASN A 77 -4.40 12.54 -5.99
C ASN A 77 -2.88 12.23 -6.13
N ASN A 78 -2.03 13.24 -6.12
CA ASN A 78 -0.58 13.11 -6.37
C ASN A 78 0.10 12.08 -5.47
N ARG A 79 -0.42 11.84 -4.28
CA ARG A 79 0.13 10.85 -3.35
C ARG A 79 -0.05 9.42 -3.85
N ALA A 80 -1.26 9.06 -4.26
CA ALA A 80 -1.56 7.77 -4.85
C ALA A 80 -0.83 7.59 -6.19
N GLU A 81 -0.78 8.63 -7.03
CA GLU A 81 -0.07 8.60 -8.30
C GLU A 81 1.42 8.34 -8.13
N ARG A 82 2.08 8.97 -7.15
CA ARG A 82 3.49 8.70 -6.84
C ARG A 82 3.72 7.24 -6.44
N LYS A 83 2.80 6.64 -5.70
CA LYS A 83 2.89 5.21 -5.33
C LYS A 83 2.61 4.30 -6.53
N ALA A 84 1.62 4.62 -7.34
CA ALA A 84 1.35 3.90 -8.59
C ALA A 84 2.56 3.93 -9.55
N LYS A 85 3.33 5.03 -9.54
CA LYS A 85 4.53 5.19 -10.35
C LYS A 85 5.62 4.17 -10.03
N SER A 86 5.79 3.78 -8.76
CA SER A 86 6.75 2.75 -8.36
C SER A 86 6.48 1.42 -9.07
N TYR A 87 5.23 0.98 -9.09
CA TYR A 87 4.82 -0.22 -9.81
C TYR A 87 4.97 -0.06 -11.35
N ALA A 88 4.58 1.09 -11.89
CA ALA A 88 4.68 1.37 -13.32
C ALA A 88 6.13 1.36 -13.82
N ILE A 89 7.08 1.84 -13.02
CA ILE A 89 8.52 1.79 -13.33
C ILE A 89 9.02 0.34 -13.31
N GLY A 90 8.67 -0.44 -12.28
CA GLY A 90 9.01 -1.87 -12.21
C GLY A 90 8.47 -2.64 -13.40
N ARG A 91 7.24 -2.34 -13.82
CA ARG A 91 6.60 -2.95 -14.99
C ARG A 91 7.38 -2.73 -16.29
N LYS A 92 8.16 -1.66 -16.42
CA LYS A 92 9.04 -1.47 -17.59
C LYS A 92 10.13 -2.54 -17.68
N ALA A 93 10.55 -3.12 -16.56
CA ALA A 93 11.57 -4.17 -16.53
C ALA A 93 10.98 -5.56 -16.79
N PHE A 94 9.82 -5.89 -16.20
CA PHE A 94 9.21 -7.22 -16.37
C PHE A 94 8.07 -7.27 -17.40
N LEU A 95 7.69 -6.14 -17.99
CA LEU A 95 6.68 -5.95 -19.05
C LEU A 95 5.26 -6.37 -18.64
N PHE A 96 5.05 -7.64 -18.36
CA PHE A 96 3.76 -8.22 -17.95
C PHE A 96 3.96 -9.44 -17.05
N HIS A 97 2.92 -9.80 -16.33
CA HIS A 97 2.89 -11.04 -15.54
C HIS A 97 2.36 -12.18 -16.43
N THR A 98 3.05 -13.31 -16.39
CA THR A 98 2.66 -14.51 -17.17
C THR A 98 1.46 -15.24 -16.56
N SER A 99 1.14 -14.98 -15.29
CA SER A 99 0.01 -15.61 -14.60
C SER A 99 -0.66 -14.64 -13.62
N GLU A 100 -1.92 -14.92 -13.30
CA GLU A 100 -2.67 -14.19 -12.27
C GLU A 100 -2.04 -14.35 -10.90
N THR A 101 -1.55 -15.54 -10.57
CA THR A 101 -0.82 -15.82 -9.32
C THR A 101 0.44 -14.98 -9.21
N GLY A 102 1.21 -14.84 -10.30
CA GLY A 102 2.40 -13.98 -10.35
C GLY A 102 2.06 -12.50 -10.17
N ALA A 103 0.95 -12.05 -10.75
CA ALA A 103 0.47 -10.70 -10.57
C ALA A 103 0.04 -10.43 -9.12
N GLY A 104 -0.65 -11.40 -8.49
CA GLY A 104 -1.02 -11.34 -7.07
C GLY A 104 0.21 -11.29 -6.15
N ALA A 105 1.19 -12.17 -6.38
CA ALA A 105 2.45 -12.18 -5.63
C ALA A 105 3.19 -10.84 -5.75
N SER A 106 3.25 -10.26 -6.95
CA SER A 106 3.83 -8.93 -7.16
C SER A 106 3.08 -7.84 -6.39
N ALA A 107 1.75 -7.88 -6.38
CA ALA A 107 0.95 -6.93 -5.61
C ALA A 107 1.30 -6.97 -4.11
N VAL A 108 1.42 -8.17 -3.53
CA VAL A 108 1.83 -8.37 -2.14
C VAL A 108 3.21 -7.79 -1.89
N MET A 109 4.20 -8.12 -2.74
CA MET A 109 5.57 -7.63 -2.58
C MET A 109 5.67 -6.11 -2.66
N TYR A 110 4.98 -5.47 -3.62
CA TYR A 110 4.93 -4.01 -3.72
C TYR A 110 4.24 -3.39 -2.51
N SER A 111 3.18 -4.00 -1.98
CA SER A 111 2.51 -3.54 -0.76
C SER A 111 3.45 -3.53 0.44
N ILE A 112 4.19 -4.63 0.64
CA ILE A 112 5.17 -4.78 1.73
C ILE A 112 6.27 -3.72 1.60
N VAL A 113 6.89 -3.60 0.44
CA VAL A 113 8.00 -2.68 0.19
C VAL A 113 7.56 -1.22 0.32
N GLU A 114 6.46 -0.83 -0.30
CA GLU A 114 6.00 0.56 -0.28
C GLU A 114 5.44 0.96 1.10
N THR A 115 4.88 0.02 1.85
CA THR A 115 4.49 0.26 3.25
C THR A 115 5.73 0.42 4.15
N ALA A 116 6.75 -0.40 3.97
CA ALA A 116 8.01 -0.27 4.70
C ALA A 116 8.67 1.09 4.43
N LYS A 117 8.74 1.53 3.17
CA LYS A 117 9.21 2.88 2.80
C LYS A 117 8.39 3.99 3.46
N ALA A 118 7.06 3.83 3.51
CA ALA A 118 6.19 4.82 4.13
C ALA A 118 6.40 4.93 5.65
N ASN A 119 6.92 3.88 6.28
CA ASN A 119 7.30 3.84 7.69
C ASN A 119 8.80 4.12 7.93
N ASN A 120 9.53 4.62 6.92
CA ASN A 120 10.96 4.98 6.98
C ASN A 120 11.88 3.82 7.41
N LEU A 121 11.55 2.60 7.02
CA LEU A 121 12.37 1.43 7.31
C LEU A 121 13.44 1.21 6.22
N ASN A 122 14.54 0.61 6.63
CA ASN A 122 15.51 0.01 5.72
C ASN A 122 14.87 -1.23 5.06
N ILE A 123 14.64 -1.16 3.75
CA ILE A 123 13.88 -2.19 3.01
C ILE A 123 14.59 -3.54 3.04
N PHE A 124 15.92 -3.53 2.88
CA PHE A 124 16.69 -4.77 2.88
C PHE A 124 16.61 -5.47 4.24
N GLN A 125 16.86 -4.74 5.32
CA GLN A 125 16.77 -5.28 6.68
C GLN A 125 15.37 -5.77 7.00
N TYR A 126 14.35 -5.00 6.59
CA TYR A 126 12.95 -5.39 6.81
C TYR A 126 12.61 -6.70 6.10
N LEU A 127 12.90 -6.81 4.80
CA LEU A 127 12.64 -8.05 4.06
C LEU A 127 13.43 -9.23 4.62
N TYR A 128 14.69 -9.00 4.97
CA TYR A 128 15.52 -10.03 5.61
C TYR A 128 14.91 -10.51 6.93
N THR A 129 14.50 -9.57 7.80
CA THR A 129 13.88 -9.89 9.09
C THR A 129 12.57 -10.63 8.91
N VAL A 130 11.70 -10.16 8.00
CA VAL A 130 10.43 -10.86 7.70
C VAL A 130 10.70 -12.30 7.24
N LEU A 131 11.60 -12.49 6.29
CA LEU A 131 11.93 -13.84 5.79
C LEU A 131 12.55 -14.73 6.87
N LEU A 132 13.33 -14.17 7.79
CA LEU A 132 13.97 -14.90 8.88
C LEU A 132 12.95 -15.42 9.90
N TYR A 133 11.92 -14.61 10.22
CA TYR A 133 10.93 -14.94 11.25
C TYR A 133 9.63 -15.55 10.70
N MET A 134 9.32 -15.35 9.42
CA MET A 134 8.08 -15.87 8.80
C MET A 134 7.85 -17.36 9.02
N PRO A 135 8.87 -18.25 9.01
CA PRO A 135 8.68 -19.69 9.26
C PRO A 135 8.00 -20.01 10.59
N ASP A 136 8.15 -19.15 11.61
CA ASP A 136 7.52 -19.36 12.91
C ASP A 136 6.01 -19.22 12.88
N TYR A 137 5.50 -18.49 11.88
CA TYR A 137 4.08 -18.19 11.71
C TYR A 137 3.39 -19.09 10.66
N MET A 138 4.11 -20.05 10.05
CA MET A 138 3.54 -20.94 9.02
C MET A 138 2.38 -21.80 9.54
N ASN A 139 2.42 -22.17 10.84
CA ASN A 139 1.39 -23.01 11.46
C ASN A 139 0.38 -22.23 12.28
N SER A 140 0.65 -20.97 12.59
CA SER A 140 -0.24 -20.09 13.34
C SER A 140 0.09 -18.63 13.06
N SER A 141 -0.89 -17.84 12.68
CA SER A 141 -0.72 -16.40 12.47
C SER A 141 -0.73 -15.57 13.76
N ALA A 142 -0.88 -16.23 14.93
CA ALA A 142 -0.91 -15.51 16.20
C ALA A 142 0.42 -14.78 16.46
N GLY A 143 0.36 -13.45 16.59
CA GLY A 143 1.53 -12.60 16.83
C GLY A 143 2.25 -12.13 15.56
N ILE A 144 1.77 -12.47 14.35
CA ILE A 144 2.36 -12.01 13.08
C ILE A 144 2.39 -10.48 12.95
N GLU A 145 1.53 -9.79 13.69
CA GLU A 145 1.50 -8.33 13.78
C GLU A 145 2.83 -7.73 14.28
N GLN A 146 3.67 -8.52 14.95
CA GLN A 146 5.01 -8.11 15.34
C GLN A 146 5.96 -7.93 14.14
N LEU A 147 5.67 -8.56 13.00
CA LEU A 147 6.42 -8.39 11.76
C LEU A 147 5.87 -7.24 10.88
N MET A 148 4.82 -6.56 11.31
CA MET A 148 4.27 -5.44 10.57
C MET A 148 5.21 -4.22 10.60
N PRO A 149 5.27 -3.42 9.52
CA PRO A 149 6.20 -2.30 9.38
C PRO A 149 6.10 -1.23 10.48
N TRP A 150 5.00 -1.20 11.20
CA TRP A 150 4.73 -0.25 12.28
C TRP A 150 4.96 -0.81 13.68
N SER A 151 5.32 -2.10 13.81
CA SER A 151 5.60 -2.70 15.11
C SER A 151 6.89 -2.14 15.71
N GLU A 152 6.96 -2.07 17.04
CA GLU A 152 8.15 -1.61 17.74
C GLU A 152 9.35 -2.51 17.44
N PHE A 153 9.13 -3.84 17.42
CA PHE A 153 10.19 -4.80 17.07
C PHE A 153 10.82 -4.49 15.72
N ILE A 154 10.01 -4.27 14.68
CA ILE A 154 10.52 -3.96 13.33
C ILE A 154 11.16 -2.57 13.28
N LYS A 155 10.62 -1.58 13.95
CA LYS A 155 11.22 -0.24 13.99
C LYS A 155 12.61 -0.26 14.62
N GLU A 156 12.79 -1.00 15.70
CA GLU A 156 14.09 -1.14 16.36
C GLU A 156 15.12 -1.86 15.49
N GLN A 157 14.70 -2.92 14.79
CA GLN A 157 15.58 -3.75 13.98
C GLN A 157 15.89 -3.17 12.61
N CYS A 158 14.98 -2.39 12.04
CA CYS A 158 15.01 -2.02 10.62
C CYS A 158 14.99 -0.51 10.39
N SER A 159 15.20 0.32 11.42
CA SER A 159 15.28 1.77 11.27
C SER A 159 16.62 2.19 10.63
N GLY A 160 16.60 3.22 9.80
CA GLY A 160 17.79 3.84 9.23
C GLY A 160 17.94 3.69 7.72
N LEU A 161 18.96 4.36 7.18
CA LEU A 161 19.32 4.31 5.77
C LEU A 161 19.94 2.96 5.41
N ILE A 162 19.94 2.63 4.13
CA ILE A 162 20.67 1.46 3.61
C ILE A 162 22.17 1.72 3.81
N ASP A 163 22.72 1.15 4.84
CA ASP A 163 24.15 1.13 5.07
C ASP A 163 24.69 -0.27 4.75
N VAL A 164 25.67 -0.35 3.87
CA VAL A 164 26.19 -1.62 3.33
C VAL A 164 26.92 -2.42 4.41
N GLU A 165 27.36 -1.77 5.48
CA GLU A 165 28.16 -2.39 6.54
C GLU A 165 27.38 -2.75 7.81
N SER A 166 26.09 -2.39 7.90
CA SER A 166 25.40 -2.42 9.16
C SER A 166 24.29 -3.45 9.29
N ASN A 167 24.29 -4.06 10.43
CA ASN A 167 23.10 -4.47 11.19
C ASN A 167 22.21 -5.57 10.64
N VAL A 168 22.69 -6.40 9.73
CA VAL A 168 22.07 -7.72 9.58
C VAL A 168 22.36 -8.48 10.88
N PRO A 169 21.37 -8.87 11.68
CA PRO A 169 21.63 -9.58 12.92
C PRO A 169 22.39 -10.88 12.59
N GLU A 170 23.60 -11.02 13.12
CA GLU A 170 24.38 -12.26 12.98
C GLU A 170 23.64 -13.45 13.60
N LYS A 171 22.75 -13.19 14.53
CA LYS A 171 21.92 -14.19 15.20
C LYS A 171 20.48 -13.74 15.28
N ARG A 172 19.59 -14.71 15.13
CA ARG A 172 18.16 -14.51 15.34
C ARG A 172 17.89 -14.02 16.76
N ILE A 173 17.27 -12.85 16.87
CA ILE A 173 16.82 -12.28 18.14
C ILE A 173 15.46 -12.89 18.46
N PRO A 174 15.22 -13.42 19.67
CA PRO A 174 13.89 -13.92 20.05
C PRO A 174 12.83 -12.82 19.91
N LEU A 175 11.66 -13.19 19.37
CA LEU A 175 10.53 -12.29 19.33
C LEU A 175 10.11 -11.89 20.75
N PRO A 176 9.69 -10.62 20.99
CA PRO A 176 9.19 -10.21 22.29
C PRO A 176 7.96 -11.05 22.66
N HIS A 177 8.00 -11.58 23.87
CA HIS A 177 6.85 -12.27 24.45
C HIS A 177 5.73 -11.27 24.70
N ARG A 178 4.48 -11.69 24.46
CA ARG A 178 3.28 -10.91 24.81
C ARG A 178 3.12 -10.82 26.31
#